data_583125584d1f4e0eedccaed3131a4015
#
_entry.id   583125584d1f4e0eedccaed3131a4015
#
_cell.length_a   1.000
_cell.length_b   1.000
_cell.length_c   1.000
_cell.angle_alpha   90.00
_cell.angle_beta   90.00
_cell.angle_gamma   90.00
#
_symmetry.space_group_name_H-M   'P 1'
#
loop_
_entity.id
_entity.type
_entity.pdbx_description
1 polymer ?
#
loop_
_entity_poly.entity_id
_entity_poly.type
_entity_poly.pdbx_seq_one_letter_code
_entity_poly.pdbx_strand_id
1 'polypeptide(L)'
;MTRISGYAAASAAAVLALLMTTGCTTKNYARSQTAPVIQQTNELDEATANTQRDIRDTDARAQQGIQQAQNSANQAQQSAQNAQQAANGAQQASQDAVNRADSLEGVVANLENYQQVAVVSVNFGFNKSFLTRSDRQDLDQFGNQLTSARGYILEVTGGTDSVGSKQYNYALSDRRAMAVVQYLASKYNIPPHKFYLVGLGKDEEVASNSTAAGRAKNRRVEVQLLSNQAAGNAGQQTSQATAPNSGASSIQ
;
A
#
# COMPACT_ATOMS: atom_id res chain seq x y z
N MET A 1 -16.08 56.51 4.22
CA MET A 1 -16.13 56.82 5.66
C MET A 1 -15.46 58.15 5.92
N THR A 2 -16.14 59.22 5.59
CA THR A 2 -15.63 60.57 5.69
C THR A 2 -16.83 61.45 5.98
N ARG A 3 -16.86 62.08 7.12
CA ARG A 3 -17.63 63.28 7.47
C ARG A 3 -18.01 63.34 8.96
N ILE A 4 -17.02 63.55 9.85
CA ILE A 4 -17.28 64.10 11.21
C ILE A 4 -16.16 65.10 11.56
N SER A 5 -15.71 65.90 10.62
CA SER A 5 -14.62 66.86 10.87
C SER A 5 -15.08 68.35 10.82
N GLY A 6 -16.37 68.59 10.70
CA GLY A 6 -16.86 69.96 10.38
C GLY A 6 -17.47 70.72 11.53
N TYR A 7 -17.76 70.17 12.70
CA TYR A 7 -18.56 70.87 13.73
C TYR A 7 -17.75 71.44 14.93
N ALA A 8 -16.51 71.08 15.08
CA ALA A 8 -15.67 71.56 16.19
C ALA A 8 -15.08 72.98 15.97
N ALA A 9 -15.03 73.47 14.75
CA ALA A 9 -14.43 74.79 14.44
C ALA A 9 -15.41 75.97 14.55
N ALA A 10 -16.71 75.70 14.53
CA ALA A 10 -17.76 76.81 14.57
C ALA A 10 -18.11 77.29 15.93
N SER A 11 -17.87 76.59 17.01
CA SER A 11 -18.25 76.96 18.37
C SER A 11 -17.21 77.92 19.08
N ALA A 12 -15.95 77.90 18.64
CA ALA A 12 -14.92 78.73 19.27
C ALA A 12 -14.99 80.21 18.83
N ALA A 13 -15.53 80.50 17.66
CA ALA A 13 -15.62 81.86 17.13
C ALA A 13 -16.76 82.71 17.76
N ALA A 14 -17.81 82.08 18.25
CA ALA A 14 -18.98 82.78 18.81
C ALA A 14 -18.75 83.32 20.23
N VAL A 15 -17.85 82.75 21.01
CA VAL A 15 -17.54 83.21 22.39
C VAL A 15 -16.58 84.41 22.42
N LEU A 16 -15.75 84.61 21.36
CA LEU A 16 -14.83 85.74 21.32
C LEU A 16 -15.48 87.11 20.95
N ALA A 17 -16.68 87.10 20.36
CA ALA A 17 -17.38 88.31 19.90
C ALA A 17 -18.21 89.04 20.98
N LEU A 18 -18.49 88.41 22.13
CA LEU A 18 -19.35 89.03 23.21
C LEU A 18 -18.58 89.73 24.31
N LEU A 19 -17.25 89.79 24.26
CA LEU A 19 -16.38 90.36 25.27
C LEU A 19 -15.85 91.80 24.93
N MET A 20 -16.37 92.46 23.88
CA MET A 20 -15.91 93.82 23.47
C MET A 20 -16.78 94.99 23.90
N THR A 21 -17.78 94.79 24.74
CA THR A 21 -18.65 95.97 25.15
C THR A 21 -18.91 96.01 26.66
N THR A 22 -17.90 96.28 27.46
CA THR A 22 -18.09 97.05 28.71
C THR A 22 -16.73 97.33 29.34
N GLY A 23 -16.56 98.55 29.67
CA GLY A 23 -15.51 99.32 30.27
C GLY A 23 -14.56 98.65 31.28
N CYS A 24 -13.35 99.20 31.27
CA CYS A 24 -12.36 99.30 32.35
C CYS A 24 -12.32 98.14 33.35
N THR A 25 -11.98 96.93 32.93
CA THR A 25 -11.46 95.92 33.82
C THR A 25 -9.96 96.05 33.87
N THR A 26 -9.44 96.35 35.06
CA THR A 26 -7.99 96.37 35.22
C THR A 26 -7.36 95.07 34.73
N LYS A 27 -6.20 95.14 34.02
CA LYS A 27 -5.47 94.07 33.39
C LYS A 27 -5.25 92.83 34.32
N ASN A 28 -5.25 93.08 35.64
CA ASN A 28 -5.12 92.07 36.65
C ASN A 28 -6.44 91.28 36.93
N TYR A 29 -7.56 91.90 36.81
CA TYR A 29 -8.87 91.26 36.97
C TYR A 29 -9.18 90.35 35.79
N ALA A 30 -8.93 90.80 34.62
CA ALA A 30 -9.06 89.95 33.41
C ALA A 30 -8.13 88.72 33.45
N ARG A 31 -6.86 88.89 33.89
CA ARG A 31 -5.94 87.82 34.09
C ARG A 31 -6.35 86.81 35.15
N SER A 32 -6.91 87.27 36.28
CA SER A 32 -7.36 86.40 37.34
C SER A 32 -8.59 85.55 36.95
N GLN A 33 -9.43 86.07 36.05
CA GLN A 33 -10.60 85.32 35.55
C GLN A 33 -10.27 84.36 34.40
N THR A 34 -9.25 84.72 33.59
CA THR A 34 -8.86 83.89 32.43
C THR A 34 -7.78 82.77 32.76
N ALA A 35 -6.96 83.03 33.80
CA ALA A 35 -5.93 82.10 34.20
C ALA A 35 -6.43 80.68 34.51
N PRO A 36 -7.52 80.51 35.33
CA PRO A 36 -8.04 79.20 35.59
C PRO A 36 -8.60 78.49 34.34
N VAL A 37 -9.20 79.28 33.42
CA VAL A 37 -9.76 78.74 32.17
C VAL A 37 -8.61 78.23 31.26
N ILE A 38 -7.52 79.03 31.13
CA ILE A 38 -6.33 78.64 30.37
C ILE A 38 -5.68 77.39 30.97
N GLN A 39 -5.57 77.31 32.27
CA GLN A 39 -5.05 76.16 32.96
C GLN A 39 -5.93 74.91 32.68
N GLN A 40 -7.22 75.00 32.80
CA GLN A 40 -8.17 73.94 32.54
C GLN A 40 -8.16 73.52 31.07
N THR A 41 -7.99 74.46 30.14
CA THR A 41 -7.82 74.13 28.71
C THR A 41 -6.50 73.38 28.43
N ASN A 42 -5.42 73.79 29.09
CA ASN A 42 -4.10 73.05 28.92
C ASN A 42 -4.19 71.68 29.55
N GLU A 43 -4.83 71.48 30.68
CA GLU A 43 -5.07 70.18 31.29
C GLU A 43 -5.94 69.28 30.40
N LEU A 44 -6.98 69.84 29.74
CA LEU A 44 -7.80 69.12 28.77
C LEU A 44 -7.01 68.73 27.52
N ASP A 45 -6.18 69.64 27.01
CA ASP A 45 -5.34 69.39 25.84
C ASP A 45 -4.32 68.26 26.13
N GLU A 46 -3.70 68.28 27.33
CA GLU A 46 -2.80 67.21 27.77
C GLU A 46 -3.51 65.89 27.96
N ALA A 47 -4.71 65.90 28.62
CA ALA A 47 -5.53 64.71 28.76
C ALA A 47 -5.97 64.15 27.41
N THR A 48 -6.35 65.03 26.46
CA THR A 48 -6.70 64.63 25.08
C THR A 48 -5.52 64.03 24.35
N ALA A 49 -4.32 64.67 24.48
CA ALA A 49 -3.11 64.14 23.84
C ALA A 49 -2.72 62.76 24.43
N ASN A 50 -2.87 62.58 25.71
CA ASN A 50 -2.59 61.28 26.35
C ASN A 50 -3.61 60.20 25.91
N THR A 51 -4.90 60.53 25.91
CA THR A 51 -5.94 59.62 25.42
C THR A 51 -5.74 59.21 23.96
N GLN A 52 -5.29 60.16 23.11
CA GLN A 52 -4.95 59.82 21.71
C GLN A 52 -3.75 58.89 21.59
N ARG A 53 -2.74 59.03 22.48
CA ARG A 53 -1.61 58.08 22.51
C ARG A 53 -2.09 56.69 22.95
N ASP A 54 -2.88 56.61 24.01
CA ASP A 54 -3.42 55.35 24.52
C ASP A 54 -4.29 54.63 23.48
N ILE A 55 -5.10 55.41 22.74
CA ILE A 55 -5.92 54.86 21.63
C ILE A 55 -5.01 54.27 20.54
N ARG A 56 -3.96 54.99 20.12
CA ARG A 56 -3.01 54.49 19.10
C ARG A 56 -2.29 53.25 19.57
N ASP A 57 -1.82 53.25 20.82
CA ASP A 57 -1.12 52.09 21.40
C ASP A 57 -2.05 50.88 21.51
N THR A 58 -3.30 51.10 21.90
CA THR A 58 -4.30 50.05 21.98
C THR A 58 -4.65 49.50 20.59
N ASP A 59 -4.80 50.39 19.61
CA ASP A 59 -5.07 49.98 18.21
C ASP A 59 -3.89 49.18 17.61
N ALA A 60 -2.67 49.63 17.86
CA ALA A 60 -1.47 48.90 17.42
C ALA A 60 -1.38 47.51 18.06
N ARG A 61 -1.65 47.39 19.37
CA ARG A 61 -1.68 46.07 20.04
C ARG A 61 -2.81 45.19 19.54
N ALA A 62 -3.99 45.76 19.28
CA ALA A 62 -5.13 45.04 18.74
C ALA A 62 -4.81 44.50 17.33
N GLN A 63 -4.18 45.30 16.46
CA GLN A 63 -3.76 44.89 15.13
C GLN A 63 -2.71 43.75 15.16
N GLN A 64 -1.71 43.89 16.05
CA GLN A 64 -0.74 42.85 16.28
C GLN A 64 -1.38 41.53 16.76
N GLY A 65 -2.32 41.65 17.72
CA GLY A 65 -3.07 40.49 18.23
C GLY A 65 -3.89 39.79 17.14
N ILE A 66 -4.55 40.58 16.28
CA ILE A 66 -5.32 40.04 15.14
C ILE A 66 -4.41 39.32 14.16
N GLN A 67 -3.28 39.93 13.79
CA GLN A 67 -2.31 39.28 12.90
C GLN A 67 -1.77 37.96 13.49
N GLN A 68 -1.43 37.98 14.76
CA GLN A 68 -0.96 36.77 15.44
C GLN A 68 -2.02 35.69 15.50
N ALA A 69 -3.28 36.06 15.78
CA ALA A 69 -4.40 35.12 15.76
C ALA A 69 -4.64 34.52 14.35
N GLN A 70 -4.57 35.36 13.31
CA GLN A 70 -4.70 34.92 11.92
C GLN A 70 -3.57 33.93 11.52
N ASN A 71 -2.32 34.24 11.88
CA ASN A 71 -1.19 33.38 11.62
C ASN A 71 -1.35 32.03 12.34
N SER A 72 -1.78 32.05 13.60
CA SER A 72 -2.05 30.83 14.38
C SER A 72 -3.21 30.03 13.77
N ALA A 73 -4.27 30.69 13.32
CA ALA A 73 -5.38 30.01 12.63
C ALA A 73 -4.94 29.35 11.32
N ASN A 74 -4.12 30.03 10.51
CA ASN A 74 -3.57 29.48 9.28
C ASN A 74 -2.66 28.28 9.55
N GLN A 75 -1.81 28.35 10.57
CA GLN A 75 -0.98 27.22 10.99
C GLN A 75 -1.81 26.03 11.47
N ALA A 76 -2.86 26.28 12.26
CA ALA A 76 -3.76 25.24 12.72
C ALA A 76 -4.48 24.56 11.54
N GLN A 77 -4.93 25.37 10.56
CA GLN A 77 -5.56 24.84 9.35
C GLN A 77 -4.60 23.99 8.51
N GLN A 78 -3.36 24.44 8.33
CA GLN A 78 -2.34 23.64 7.65
C GLN A 78 -2.04 22.32 8.39
N SER A 79 -1.91 22.40 9.71
CA SER A 79 -1.69 21.20 10.54
C SER A 79 -2.85 20.22 10.44
N ALA A 80 -4.09 20.71 10.43
CA ALA A 80 -5.29 19.89 10.26
C ALA A 80 -5.32 19.21 8.87
N GLN A 81 -4.96 19.94 7.80
CA GLN A 81 -4.86 19.39 6.46
C GLN A 81 -3.78 18.30 6.36
N ASN A 82 -2.60 18.55 6.95
CA ASN A 82 -1.53 17.57 6.98
C ASN A 82 -1.93 16.31 7.77
N ALA A 83 -2.61 16.48 8.90
CA ALA A 83 -3.13 15.37 9.69
C ALA A 83 -4.18 14.56 8.90
N GLN A 84 -5.06 15.23 8.16
CA GLN A 84 -6.05 14.57 7.31
C GLN A 84 -5.39 13.77 6.19
N GLN A 85 -4.36 14.33 5.53
CA GLN A 85 -3.59 13.61 4.51
C GLN A 85 -2.87 12.39 5.09
N ALA A 86 -2.25 12.55 6.26
CA ALA A 86 -1.60 11.44 6.96
C ALA A 86 -2.60 10.34 7.35
N ALA A 87 -3.80 10.71 7.83
CA ALA A 87 -4.85 9.76 8.16
C ALA A 87 -5.34 9.00 6.92
N ASN A 88 -5.54 9.68 5.79
CA ASN A 88 -5.92 9.05 4.53
C ASN A 88 -4.82 8.10 4.02
N GLY A 89 -3.56 8.50 4.11
CA GLY A 89 -2.42 7.65 3.76
C GLY A 89 -2.31 6.41 4.66
N ALA A 90 -2.53 6.57 5.96
CA ALA A 90 -2.56 5.45 6.90
C ALA A 90 -3.73 4.49 6.62
N GLN A 91 -4.88 5.00 6.24
CA GLN A 91 -6.04 4.18 5.87
C GLN A 91 -5.79 3.38 4.60
N GLN A 92 -5.18 3.99 3.58
CA GLN A 92 -4.76 3.28 2.36
C GLN A 92 -3.73 2.19 2.67
N ALA A 93 -2.69 2.51 3.44
CA ALA A 93 -1.68 1.54 3.85
C ALA A 93 -2.28 0.37 4.66
N SER A 94 -3.25 0.65 5.52
CA SER A 94 -3.99 -0.38 6.25
C SER A 94 -4.79 -1.28 5.32
N GLN A 95 -5.49 -0.71 4.34
CA GLN A 95 -6.25 -1.48 3.35
C GLN A 95 -5.32 -2.36 2.50
N ASP A 96 -4.18 -1.81 2.06
CA ASP A 96 -3.17 -2.57 1.32
C ASP A 96 -2.59 -3.73 2.16
N ALA A 97 -2.38 -3.49 3.45
CA ALA A 97 -1.91 -4.53 4.36
C ALA A 97 -2.95 -5.66 4.54
N VAL A 98 -4.23 -5.32 4.68
CA VAL A 98 -5.32 -6.32 4.71
C VAL A 98 -5.37 -7.11 3.41
N ASN A 99 -5.36 -6.46 2.26
CA ASN A 99 -5.39 -7.13 0.95
C ASN A 99 -4.19 -8.08 0.76
N ARG A 100 -3.00 -7.69 1.26
CA ARG A 100 -1.82 -8.56 1.25
C ARG A 100 -1.95 -9.72 2.22
N ALA A 101 -2.54 -9.51 3.40
CA ALA A 101 -2.80 -10.57 4.36
C ALA A 101 -3.79 -11.61 3.81
N ASP A 102 -4.88 -11.17 3.20
CA ASP A 102 -5.87 -12.05 2.55
C ASP A 102 -5.23 -12.84 1.39
N SER A 103 -4.38 -12.19 0.60
CA SER A 103 -3.62 -12.86 -0.46
C SER A 103 -2.65 -13.91 0.09
N LEU A 104 -1.96 -13.62 1.20
CA LEU A 104 -1.07 -14.56 1.87
C LEU A 104 -1.85 -15.74 2.48
N GLU A 105 -3.02 -15.49 3.08
CA GLU A 105 -3.88 -16.55 3.59
C GLU A 105 -4.29 -17.50 2.47
N GLY A 106 -4.67 -16.99 1.30
CA GLY A 106 -4.95 -17.79 0.12
C GLY A 106 -3.74 -18.62 -0.35
N VAL A 107 -2.54 -18.04 -0.33
CA VAL A 107 -1.30 -18.76 -0.66
C VAL A 107 -1.01 -19.85 0.37
N VAL A 108 -1.13 -19.55 1.66
CA VAL A 108 -0.88 -20.51 2.75
C VAL A 108 -1.88 -21.66 2.70
N ALA A 109 -3.16 -21.39 2.49
CA ALA A 109 -4.19 -22.41 2.35
C ALA A 109 -3.94 -23.38 1.17
N ASN A 110 -3.25 -22.91 0.13
CA ASN A 110 -2.93 -23.71 -1.05
C ASN A 110 -1.50 -24.27 -1.06
N LEU A 111 -0.69 -24.06 -0.01
CA LEU A 111 0.69 -24.54 0.00
C LEU A 111 0.80 -26.07 -0.16
N GLU A 112 -0.15 -26.81 0.35
CA GLU A 112 -0.18 -28.28 0.30
C GLU A 112 -1.15 -28.79 -0.77
N ASN A 113 -1.90 -27.93 -1.44
CA ASN A 113 -2.86 -28.32 -2.46
C ASN A 113 -2.18 -28.45 -3.83
N TYR A 114 -1.37 -29.49 -3.98
CA TYR A 114 -0.71 -29.80 -5.22
C TYR A 114 -1.67 -30.46 -6.21
N GLN A 115 -1.75 -29.92 -7.41
CA GLN A 115 -2.51 -30.48 -8.51
C GLN A 115 -1.56 -31.02 -9.59
N GLN A 116 -1.91 -32.18 -10.18
CA GLN A 116 -1.16 -32.74 -11.28
C GLN A 116 -1.33 -31.87 -12.54
N VAL A 117 -0.21 -31.34 -13.02
CA VAL A 117 -0.16 -30.47 -14.22
C VAL A 117 0.27 -31.24 -15.45
N ALA A 118 1.23 -32.13 -15.26
CA ALA A 118 1.76 -32.96 -16.35
C ALA A 118 2.27 -34.28 -15.81
N VAL A 119 2.35 -35.28 -16.68
CA VAL A 119 2.90 -36.61 -16.39
C VAL A 119 3.71 -37.12 -17.60
N VAL A 120 4.81 -37.77 -17.29
CA VAL A 120 5.59 -38.54 -18.29
C VAL A 120 5.90 -39.93 -17.74
N SER A 121 5.81 -40.95 -18.59
CA SER A 121 6.14 -42.33 -18.24
C SER A 121 7.27 -42.84 -19.12
N VAL A 122 8.31 -43.38 -18.48
CA VAL A 122 9.48 -43.94 -19.13
C VAL A 122 9.53 -45.44 -18.87
N ASN A 123 9.62 -46.26 -19.91
CA ASN A 123 9.61 -47.70 -19.80
C ASN A 123 11.03 -48.32 -19.84
N PHE A 124 11.25 -49.32 -19.01
CA PHE A 124 12.54 -49.94 -18.88
C PHE A 124 12.54 -51.39 -19.42
N GLY A 125 13.66 -51.80 -20.04
CA GLY A 125 13.89 -53.18 -20.39
C GLY A 125 13.92 -54.10 -19.15
N PHE A 126 13.75 -55.38 -19.36
CA PHE A 126 13.88 -56.39 -18.31
C PHE A 126 15.24 -56.26 -17.61
N ASN A 127 15.24 -56.18 -16.30
CA ASN A 127 16.43 -56.03 -15.47
C ASN A 127 17.33 -54.81 -15.83
N LYS A 128 16.79 -53.80 -16.48
CA LYS A 128 17.53 -52.57 -16.84
C LYS A 128 17.07 -51.39 -16.00
N SER A 129 18.02 -50.47 -15.71
CA SER A 129 17.79 -49.21 -15.01
C SER A 129 18.44 -47.99 -15.68
N PHE A 130 18.94 -48.14 -16.91
CA PHE A 130 19.51 -47.03 -17.67
C PHE A 130 18.50 -46.49 -18.68
N LEU A 131 18.57 -45.17 -18.92
CA LEU A 131 17.72 -44.46 -19.88
C LEU A 131 18.23 -44.63 -21.29
N THR A 132 17.37 -45.04 -22.21
CA THR A 132 17.64 -45.07 -23.64
C THR A 132 17.63 -43.65 -24.23
N ARG A 133 17.94 -43.52 -25.52
CA ARG A 133 17.87 -42.23 -26.22
C ARG A 133 16.42 -41.72 -26.33
N SER A 134 15.48 -42.64 -26.60
CA SER A 134 14.06 -42.29 -26.64
C SER A 134 13.55 -41.78 -25.29
N ASP A 135 13.89 -42.52 -24.22
CA ASP A 135 13.47 -42.12 -22.85
C ASP A 135 13.96 -40.73 -22.50
N ARG A 136 15.16 -40.37 -22.90
CA ARG A 136 15.71 -39.02 -22.69
C ARG A 136 14.97 -37.96 -23.51
N GLN A 137 14.51 -38.27 -24.72
CA GLN A 137 13.73 -37.38 -25.55
C GLN A 137 12.36 -37.10 -24.91
N ASP A 138 11.69 -38.12 -24.37
CA ASP A 138 10.42 -37.97 -23.67
C ASP A 138 10.59 -37.14 -22.39
N LEU A 139 11.65 -37.39 -21.63
CA LEU A 139 12.03 -36.60 -20.47
C LEU A 139 12.40 -35.16 -20.84
N ASP A 140 12.97 -34.91 -22.03
CA ASP A 140 13.29 -33.57 -22.50
C ASP A 140 12.05 -32.78 -22.85
N GLN A 141 11.05 -33.41 -23.48
CA GLN A 141 9.77 -32.74 -23.73
C GLN A 141 9.08 -32.34 -22.42
N PHE A 142 9.12 -33.20 -21.42
CA PHE A 142 8.59 -32.92 -20.08
C PHE A 142 9.41 -31.82 -19.37
N GLY A 143 10.75 -31.94 -19.41
CA GLY A 143 11.67 -30.99 -18.78
C GLY A 143 11.52 -29.55 -19.28
N ASN A 144 11.19 -29.38 -20.57
CA ASN A 144 10.92 -28.02 -21.11
C ASN A 144 9.72 -27.34 -20.48
N GLN A 145 8.72 -28.10 -19.99
CA GLN A 145 7.57 -27.54 -19.28
C GLN A 145 7.95 -27.03 -17.89
N LEU A 146 9.03 -27.58 -17.29
CA LEU A 146 9.50 -27.18 -15.96
C LEU A 146 10.16 -25.81 -15.95
N THR A 147 10.65 -25.32 -17.08
CA THR A 147 11.36 -24.03 -17.16
C THR A 147 10.44 -22.84 -16.84
N SER A 148 9.15 -22.96 -17.09
CA SER A 148 8.12 -21.95 -16.78
C SER A 148 7.36 -22.24 -15.49
N ALA A 149 7.49 -23.44 -14.91
CA ALA A 149 6.75 -23.84 -13.73
C ALA A 149 7.33 -23.22 -12.47
N ARG A 150 6.44 -22.73 -11.60
CA ARG A 150 6.79 -22.22 -10.26
C ARG A 150 5.97 -22.97 -9.22
N GLY A 151 6.45 -23.00 -7.98
CA GLY A 151 5.71 -23.63 -6.88
C GLY A 151 5.36 -25.10 -7.16
N TYR A 152 6.34 -25.88 -7.70
CA TYR A 152 6.12 -27.26 -8.10
C TYR A 152 7.01 -28.24 -7.33
N ILE A 153 6.58 -29.48 -7.31
CA ILE A 153 7.36 -30.68 -6.94
C ILE A 153 7.23 -31.71 -8.04
N LEU A 154 8.18 -32.62 -8.11
CA LEU A 154 8.19 -33.76 -9.00
C LEU A 154 8.07 -35.04 -8.20
N GLU A 155 6.97 -35.73 -8.35
CA GLU A 155 6.79 -37.06 -7.80
C GLU A 155 7.31 -38.09 -8.84
N VAL A 156 8.28 -38.92 -8.41
CA VAL A 156 8.94 -39.91 -9.27
C VAL A 156 8.72 -41.29 -8.72
N THR A 157 7.82 -42.02 -9.35
CA THR A 157 7.40 -43.35 -8.92
C THR A 157 7.99 -44.45 -9.83
N GLY A 158 8.78 -45.33 -9.23
CA GLY A 158 9.36 -46.45 -9.95
C GLY A 158 8.59 -47.74 -9.77
N GLY A 159 8.31 -48.43 -10.89
CA GLY A 159 7.64 -49.74 -10.89
C GLY A 159 8.47 -50.84 -11.55
N THR A 160 8.16 -52.09 -11.22
CA THR A 160 8.71 -53.29 -11.85
C THR A 160 7.60 -54.28 -12.30
N ASP A 161 7.94 -55.24 -13.08
CA ASP A 161 7.08 -56.42 -13.26
C ASP A 161 7.14 -57.35 -12.03
N SER A 162 6.38 -58.42 -12.05
CA SER A 162 6.27 -59.38 -10.92
C SER A 162 7.43 -60.36 -10.85
N VAL A 163 8.37 -60.32 -11.78
CA VAL A 163 9.49 -61.32 -11.83
C VAL A 163 10.55 -60.93 -10.80
N GLY A 164 10.91 -61.88 -9.96
CA GLY A 164 11.92 -61.72 -8.90
C GLY A 164 11.34 -61.51 -7.49
N SER A 165 12.23 -61.43 -6.51
CA SER A 165 11.86 -61.23 -5.12
C SER A 165 11.34 -59.80 -4.91
N LYS A 166 10.52 -59.60 -3.86
CA LYS A 166 10.00 -58.28 -3.49
C LYS A 166 11.13 -57.30 -3.23
N GLN A 167 12.12 -57.68 -2.44
CA GLN A 167 13.25 -56.83 -2.08
C GLN A 167 14.09 -56.43 -3.32
N TYR A 168 14.31 -57.37 -4.24
CA TYR A 168 15.01 -57.09 -5.50
C TYR A 168 14.26 -56.04 -6.33
N ASN A 169 12.93 -56.19 -6.43
CA ASN A 169 12.11 -55.30 -7.23
C ASN A 169 12.03 -53.86 -6.62
N TYR A 170 11.99 -53.73 -5.30
CA TYR A 170 12.12 -52.42 -4.66
C TYR A 170 13.46 -51.77 -5.03
N ALA A 171 14.58 -52.48 -4.83
CA ALA A 171 15.88 -51.92 -5.18
C ALA A 171 16.05 -51.60 -6.68
N LEU A 172 15.39 -52.37 -7.58
CA LEU A 172 15.39 -52.09 -9.01
C LEU A 172 14.55 -50.87 -9.36
N SER A 173 13.37 -50.72 -8.77
CA SER A 173 12.52 -49.55 -8.97
C SER A 173 13.17 -48.25 -8.46
N ASP A 174 13.86 -48.28 -7.32
CA ASP A 174 14.63 -47.16 -6.80
C ASP A 174 15.76 -46.75 -7.76
N ARG A 175 16.52 -47.73 -8.29
CA ARG A 175 17.58 -47.44 -9.27
C ARG A 175 17.05 -46.83 -10.56
N ARG A 176 15.88 -47.24 -11.03
CA ARG A 176 15.21 -46.66 -12.20
C ARG A 176 14.76 -45.21 -11.92
N ALA A 177 14.08 -45.00 -10.81
CA ALA A 177 13.63 -43.68 -10.40
C ALA A 177 14.82 -42.74 -10.21
N MET A 178 15.90 -43.19 -9.56
CA MET A 178 17.13 -42.43 -9.39
C MET A 178 17.79 -42.06 -10.74
N ALA A 179 17.79 -42.92 -11.74
CA ALA A 179 18.33 -42.61 -13.05
C ALA A 179 17.55 -41.48 -13.75
N VAL A 180 16.22 -41.44 -13.59
CA VAL A 180 15.38 -40.36 -14.09
C VAL A 180 15.63 -39.08 -13.33
N VAL A 181 15.68 -39.13 -12.00
CA VAL A 181 15.97 -37.95 -11.14
C VAL A 181 17.32 -37.35 -11.50
N GLN A 182 18.36 -38.16 -11.60
CA GLN A 182 19.71 -37.68 -11.95
C GLN A 182 19.75 -37.02 -13.34
N TYR A 183 19.02 -37.57 -14.32
CA TYR A 183 18.94 -36.99 -15.65
C TYR A 183 18.25 -35.59 -15.60
N LEU A 184 17.08 -35.51 -15.01
CA LEU A 184 16.33 -34.27 -14.93
C LEU A 184 17.04 -33.21 -14.09
N ALA A 185 17.57 -33.59 -12.92
CA ALA A 185 18.31 -32.70 -12.05
C ALA A 185 19.53 -32.08 -12.73
N SER A 186 20.34 -32.94 -13.40
CA SER A 186 21.57 -32.50 -14.07
C SER A 186 21.30 -31.63 -15.29
N LYS A 187 20.30 -31.98 -16.11
CA LYS A 187 20.04 -31.29 -17.37
C LYS A 187 19.29 -30.01 -17.22
N TYR A 188 18.32 -29.98 -16.29
CA TYR A 188 17.43 -28.83 -16.07
C TYR A 188 17.76 -28.06 -14.79
N ASN A 189 18.87 -28.40 -14.13
CA ASN A 189 19.34 -27.75 -12.89
C ASN A 189 18.25 -27.68 -11.79
N ILE A 190 17.48 -28.78 -11.64
CA ILE A 190 16.40 -28.88 -10.67
C ILE A 190 16.98 -29.21 -9.29
N PRO A 191 16.70 -28.40 -8.25
CA PRO A 191 17.21 -28.66 -6.91
C PRO A 191 16.69 -29.98 -6.33
N PRO A 192 17.51 -30.73 -5.54
CA PRO A 192 17.13 -32.04 -4.98
C PRO A 192 15.84 -32.03 -4.16
N HIS A 193 15.54 -30.94 -3.46
CA HIS A 193 14.33 -30.81 -2.63
C HIS A 193 13.03 -30.74 -3.43
N LYS A 194 13.12 -30.63 -4.75
CA LYS A 194 11.95 -30.66 -5.64
C LYS A 194 11.50 -32.07 -6.01
N PHE A 195 12.29 -33.09 -5.69
CA PHE A 195 11.98 -34.46 -6.04
C PHE A 195 11.44 -35.26 -4.86
N TYR A 196 10.32 -35.91 -5.06
CA TYR A 196 9.80 -36.98 -4.22
C TYR A 196 9.96 -38.29 -4.95
N LEU A 197 10.85 -39.18 -4.46
CA LEU A 197 11.17 -40.45 -5.10
C LEU A 197 10.60 -41.60 -4.30
N VAL A 198 9.84 -42.46 -4.95
CA VAL A 198 9.26 -43.67 -4.35
C VAL A 198 9.46 -44.86 -5.27
N GLY A 199 10.24 -45.85 -4.82
CA GLY A 199 10.36 -47.13 -5.48
C GLY A 199 9.32 -48.09 -4.94
N LEU A 200 8.29 -48.39 -5.71
CA LEU A 200 7.17 -49.28 -5.31
C LEU A 200 7.39 -50.76 -5.68
N GLY A 201 8.49 -51.05 -6.36
CA GLY A 201 8.75 -52.41 -6.80
C GLY A 201 7.65 -52.94 -7.69
N LYS A 202 7.09 -54.11 -7.30
CA LYS A 202 6.00 -54.75 -8.00
C LYS A 202 4.64 -54.54 -7.38
N ASP A 203 4.54 -53.66 -6.34
CA ASP A 203 3.32 -53.53 -5.56
C ASP A 203 2.28 -52.64 -6.25
N GLU A 204 2.68 -51.88 -7.28
CA GLU A 204 1.77 -51.06 -8.06
C GLU A 204 1.75 -51.45 -9.53
N GLU A 205 0.81 -52.35 -9.86
CA GLU A 205 0.60 -52.82 -11.22
C GLU A 205 -0.33 -51.88 -12.00
N VAL A 206 0.10 -51.43 -13.18
CA VAL A 206 -0.74 -50.69 -14.13
C VAL A 206 -1.27 -51.57 -15.25
N ALA A 207 -0.74 -52.77 -15.39
CA ALA A 207 -1.18 -53.73 -16.35
C ALA A 207 -0.92 -55.17 -15.84
N SER A 208 -1.67 -56.16 -16.35
CA SER A 208 -1.54 -57.56 -15.92
C SER A 208 -0.13 -58.11 -16.15
N ASN A 209 0.48 -58.61 -15.10
CA ASN A 209 1.77 -59.28 -15.14
C ASN A 209 1.74 -60.69 -15.84
N SER A 210 0.58 -61.23 -16.16
CA SER A 210 0.44 -62.50 -16.86
C SER A 210 0.92 -62.42 -18.31
N THR A 211 0.84 -61.28 -18.96
CA THR A 211 1.26 -61.07 -20.34
C THR A 211 2.64 -60.38 -20.43
N ALA A 212 3.41 -60.67 -21.47
CA ALA A 212 4.67 -60.01 -21.72
C ALA A 212 4.50 -58.49 -21.97
N ALA A 213 3.42 -58.12 -22.65
CA ALA A 213 3.07 -56.72 -22.90
C ALA A 213 2.71 -55.95 -21.61
N GLY A 214 1.94 -56.61 -20.71
CA GLY A 214 1.59 -56.00 -19.41
C GLY A 214 2.81 -55.85 -18.50
N ARG A 215 3.69 -56.86 -18.45
CA ARG A 215 4.97 -56.73 -17.73
C ARG A 215 5.83 -55.57 -18.26
N ALA A 216 5.86 -55.37 -19.58
CA ALA A 216 6.58 -54.24 -20.16
C ALA A 216 6.03 -52.89 -19.71
N LYS A 217 4.72 -52.78 -19.58
CA LYS A 217 4.08 -51.55 -19.04
C LYS A 217 4.36 -51.31 -17.55
N ASN A 218 4.43 -52.41 -16.75
CA ASN A 218 4.74 -52.29 -15.32
C ASN A 218 6.20 -51.89 -15.07
N ARG A 219 7.13 -52.21 -15.96
CA ARG A 219 8.54 -51.78 -15.89
C ARG A 219 8.69 -50.31 -16.30
N ARG A 220 8.20 -49.39 -15.47
CA ARG A 220 8.16 -47.97 -15.76
C ARG A 220 8.72 -47.11 -14.61
N VAL A 221 9.02 -45.87 -14.96
CA VAL A 221 9.09 -44.75 -14.00
C VAL A 221 8.12 -43.72 -14.49
N GLU A 222 7.26 -43.28 -13.59
CA GLU A 222 6.32 -42.22 -13.82
C GLU A 222 6.80 -40.96 -13.10
N VAL A 223 6.83 -39.84 -13.80
CA VAL A 223 7.19 -38.53 -13.24
C VAL A 223 5.97 -37.63 -13.37
N GLN A 224 5.44 -37.22 -12.25
CA GLN A 224 4.32 -36.29 -12.17
C GLN A 224 4.80 -34.90 -11.77
N LEU A 225 4.44 -33.89 -12.56
CA LEU A 225 4.60 -32.48 -12.19
C LEU A 225 3.39 -32.08 -11.38
N LEU A 226 3.60 -31.82 -10.12
CA LEU A 226 2.59 -31.35 -9.19
C LEU A 226 2.84 -29.87 -8.87
N SER A 227 1.84 -28.99 -9.04
CA SER A 227 1.96 -27.57 -8.77
C SER A 227 0.83 -27.09 -7.87
N ASN A 228 1.16 -26.24 -6.90
CA ASN A 228 0.20 -25.56 -6.06
C ASN A 228 -0.26 -24.21 -6.63
N GLN A 229 0.36 -23.74 -7.73
CA GLN A 229 -0.01 -22.47 -8.37
C GLN A 229 -1.16 -22.58 -9.37
N ALA A 230 -1.49 -23.76 -9.83
CA ALA A 230 -2.63 -23.97 -10.73
C ALA A 230 -3.97 -23.57 -10.09
N ALA A 231 -4.08 -23.71 -8.77
CA ALA A 231 -5.27 -23.30 -8.02
C ALA A 231 -5.35 -21.77 -7.75
N GLY A 232 -4.20 -21.07 -7.73
CA GLY A 232 -4.14 -19.63 -7.46
C GLY A 232 -4.59 -18.75 -8.63
N ASN A 233 -4.40 -19.20 -9.88
CA ASN A 233 -4.77 -18.41 -11.05
C ASN A 233 -6.29 -18.42 -11.36
N ALA A 234 -7.03 -19.40 -10.86
CA ALA A 234 -8.48 -19.44 -11.01
C ALA A 234 -9.21 -18.38 -10.16
N GLY A 235 -8.60 -17.96 -9.04
CA GLY A 235 -9.16 -16.93 -8.15
C GLY A 235 -8.91 -15.48 -8.61
N GLN A 236 -7.89 -15.23 -9.43
CA GLN A 236 -7.54 -13.88 -9.87
C GLN A 236 -8.26 -13.42 -11.14
N GLN A 237 -8.82 -14.33 -11.93
CA GLN A 237 -9.56 -13.96 -13.16
C GLN A 237 -11.00 -13.52 -12.93
N THR A 238 -11.57 -13.75 -11.75
CA THR A 238 -12.96 -13.34 -11.45
C THR A 238 -13.10 -11.93 -10.85
N SER A 239 -11.99 -11.27 -10.48
CA SER A 239 -12.02 -9.95 -9.84
C SER A 239 -11.91 -8.76 -10.81
N GLN A 240 -11.72 -8.98 -12.12
CA GLN A 240 -11.56 -7.90 -13.11
C GLN A 240 -12.78 -7.63 -13.99
N ALA A 241 -13.90 -8.32 -13.78
CA ALA A 241 -15.09 -8.14 -14.61
C ALA A 241 -16.25 -7.57 -13.79
N THR A 242 -16.15 -6.36 -13.26
CA THR A 242 -17.34 -5.50 -13.03
C THR A 242 -16.88 -4.10 -12.59
N ALA A 243 -16.44 -3.26 -13.50
CA ALA A 243 -16.52 -1.81 -13.33
C ALA A 243 -17.79 -1.35 -14.05
N PRO A 244 -18.79 -0.78 -13.39
CA PRO A 244 -19.89 -0.12 -14.07
C PRO A 244 -19.38 1.19 -14.68
N ASN A 245 -19.44 1.25 -15.99
CA ASN A 245 -19.29 2.46 -16.79
C ASN A 245 -20.41 3.46 -16.40
N SER A 246 -20.14 4.41 -15.51
CA SER A 246 -21.01 5.56 -15.28
C SER A 246 -20.71 6.60 -16.36
N GLY A 247 -21.42 6.47 -17.50
CA GLY A 247 -21.50 7.50 -18.51
C GLY A 247 -22.08 8.78 -17.92
N ALA A 248 -21.26 9.81 -17.82
CA ALA A 248 -21.71 11.17 -17.62
C ALA A 248 -22.39 11.64 -18.90
N SER A 249 -23.71 11.73 -18.89
CA SER A 249 -24.52 12.44 -19.89
C SER A 249 -24.50 13.92 -19.54
N SER A 250 -23.80 14.71 -20.32
CA SER A 250 -23.93 16.17 -20.38
C SER A 250 -25.23 16.50 -21.12
N ILE A 251 -26.13 17.23 -20.45
CA ILE A 251 -27.22 17.98 -21.13
C ILE A 251 -27.19 19.41 -20.57
N GLN A 252 -26.95 20.34 -21.49
CA GLN A 252 -27.31 21.76 -21.59
C GLN A 252 -27.45 22.60 -20.33
#